data_35e7718da65b3a9e45ccd29da630cb80
#
_entry.id   35e7718da65b3a9e45ccd29da630cb80
#
_cell.length_a   1.000
_cell.length_b   1.000
_cell.length_c   1.000
_cell.angle_alpha   90.00
_cell.angle_beta   90.00
_cell.angle_gamma   90.00
#
_symmetry.space_group_name_H-M   'P 1'
#
loop_
_entity.id
_entity.type
_entity.pdbx_description
1 polymer ?
#
loop_
_entity_poly.entity_id
_entity_poly.type
_entity_poly.pdbx_seq_one_letter_code
_entity_poly.pdbx_strand_id
1 'polypeptide(L)'
;MRLSLSCCAILFLGGSMLSVAGCSESVPDGPTALNNSLAKIENARTVSELSRQAAQAPLGIPLVLPQTKLTSKEVGDEPQPGTFIVKVESSAGDFTIEVHRDWAPIGAERFYQLIKAGYYNECRYFRVVPGFMVQFGMHGDPAVQNEWDKKILDDAVTQSNERSYVTFATSGPDSRTTQIFINFGNNVSLDGQGFSPFGQIIEGMENVDAIESKYGESPDQGEIKDAGNQYLQQKFPDLDFVKKMSIVSETPE
;
A
#
# COMPACT_ATOMS: atom_id res chain seq x y z
N MET A 1 -30.75 35.38 34.57
CA MET A 1 -30.20 36.38 35.50
C MET A 1 -28.69 36.51 35.20
N ARG A 2 -28.34 37.71 34.68
CA ARG A 2 -27.06 38.43 34.72
C ARG A 2 -25.78 37.63 34.41
N LEU A 3 -25.15 37.84 33.22
CA LEU A 3 -24.24 38.94 32.81
C LEU A 3 -22.99 39.09 33.71
N SER A 4 -21.80 38.89 33.11
CA SER A 4 -20.78 39.93 33.13
C SER A 4 -19.64 39.61 32.12
N LEU A 5 -19.47 40.54 31.22
CA LEU A 5 -18.29 40.79 30.37
C LEU A 5 -17.11 41.23 31.24
N SER A 6 -15.87 40.99 30.83
CA SER A 6 -14.82 42.01 30.92
C SER A 6 -13.75 41.78 29.86
N CYS A 7 -13.62 42.80 29.06
CA CYS A 7 -12.62 43.10 28.06
C CYS A 7 -11.42 43.73 28.77
N CYS A 8 -10.17 43.44 28.37
CA CYS A 8 -9.07 44.38 28.54
C CYS A 8 -8.00 44.17 27.46
N ALA A 9 -8.01 45.08 26.51
CA ALA A 9 -6.94 45.34 25.57
C ALA A 9 -5.94 46.34 26.20
N ILE A 10 -4.63 46.10 26.04
CA ILE A 10 -3.62 47.14 26.22
C ILE A 10 -2.63 47.06 25.04
N LEU A 11 -2.68 48.12 24.23
CA LEU A 11 -1.62 48.54 23.31
C LEU A 11 -0.51 49.21 24.11
N PHE A 12 0.76 48.97 23.74
CA PHE A 12 1.81 50.00 23.86
C PHE A 12 2.82 49.90 22.71
N LEU A 13 3.01 51.06 22.11
CA LEU A 13 3.96 51.41 21.03
C LEU A 13 5.36 51.69 21.61
N GLY A 14 6.38 51.47 20.82
CA GLY A 14 7.46 52.43 20.65
C GLY A 14 8.85 51.99 21.05
N GLY A 15 9.80 52.15 20.14
CA GLY A 15 11.18 52.44 20.45
C GLY A 15 12.27 51.70 19.70
N SER A 16 12.74 52.30 18.62
CA SER A 16 13.98 51.96 17.92
C SER A 16 15.21 52.08 18.82
N MET A 17 16.19 51.20 18.66
CA MET A 17 17.61 51.58 18.63
C MET A 17 18.48 50.53 17.91
N LEU A 18 19.23 51.03 16.94
CA LEU A 18 20.36 50.35 16.30
C LEU A 18 21.48 50.11 17.30
N SER A 19 22.10 48.94 17.19
CA SER A 19 23.49 48.79 17.62
C SER A 19 24.22 47.82 16.69
N VAL A 20 25.25 48.36 16.05
CA VAL A 20 26.23 47.68 15.18
C VAL A 20 27.38 47.23 16.08
N ALA A 21 27.76 45.96 16.01
CA ALA A 21 29.09 45.42 16.29
C ALA A 21 29.04 43.90 15.94
N GLY A 22 29.84 43.43 15.08
CA GLY A 22 31.22 43.20 15.03
C GLY A 22 31.37 41.81 14.47
N CYS A 23 31.86 41.68 13.24
CA CYS A 23 32.30 40.41 12.62
C CYS A 23 33.38 39.71 13.44
N SER A 24 33.21 38.40 13.64
CA SER A 24 34.32 37.52 13.91
C SER A 24 34.05 36.21 13.14
N GLU A 25 34.66 36.13 11.97
CA GLU A 25 34.79 34.88 11.22
C GLU A 25 35.73 33.95 11.96
N SER A 26 35.22 32.83 12.43
CA SER A 26 36.03 31.68 12.82
C SER A 26 36.06 30.68 11.66
N VAL A 27 37.22 30.52 11.07
CA VAL A 27 37.54 29.50 10.06
C VAL A 27 37.57 28.13 10.75
N PRO A 28 36.82 27.11 10.27
CA PRO A 28 37.03 25.75 10.70
C PRO A 28 38.08 25.06 9.83
N ASP A 29 39.27 24.86 10.37
CA ASP A 29 40.25 23.91 9.83
C ASP A 29 39.80 22.46 10.07
N GLY A 30 39.67 21.70 8.97
CA GLY A 30 39.49 20.26 9.04
C GLY A 30 39.36 19.60 7.66
N PRO A 31 39.98 18.45 7.42
CA PRO A 31 40.05 17.78 6.10
C PRO A 31 38.71 17.26 5.57
N THR A 32 37.62 17.38 6.33
CA THR A 32 36.27 16.93 5.96
C THR A 32 35.56 17.85 4.96
N ALA A 33 35.94 19.15 4.91
CA ALA A 33 35.34 20.11 4.00
C ALA A 33 35.80 19.95 2.55
N LEU A 34 37.02 19.50 2.34
CA LEU A 34 37.61 19.29 1.02
C LEU A 34 37.00 18.07 0.29
N ASN A 35 36.70 16.99 1.02
CA ASN A 35 36.10 15.79 0.43
C ASN A 35 34.65 16.03 -0.04
N ASN A 36 33.86 16.83 0.69
CA ASN A 36 32.49 17.14 0.28
C ASN A 36 32.45 18.11 -0.92
N SER A 37 33.47 18.97 -1.10
CA SER A 37 33.56 19.86 -2.25
C SER A 37 33.99 19.11 -3.52
N LEU A 38 34.89 18.14 -3.40
CA LEU A 38 35.32 17.31 -4.54
C LEU A 38 34.20 16.38 -5.02
N ALA A 39 33.45 15.73 -4.13
CA ALA A 39 32.29 14.93 -4.51
C ALA A 39 31.17 15.72 -5.19
N LYS A 40 30.97 17.00 -4.81
CA LYS A 40 30.04 17.91 -5.48
C LYS A 40 30.52 18.33 -6.87
N ILE A 41 31.83 18.48 -7.05
CA ILE A 41 32.42 18.86 -8.35
C ILE A 41 32.40 17.68 -9.31
N GLU A 42 32.63 16.44 -8.85
CA GLU A 42 32.53 15.24 -9.68
C GLU A 42 31.08 14.99 -10.15
N ASN A 43 30.09 15.13 -9.25
CA ASN A 43 28.67 15.02 -9.63
C ASN A 43 28.25 16.12 -10.62
N ALA A 44 28.78 17.34 -10.48
CA ALA A 44 28.48 18.42 -11.40
C ALA A 44 29.11 18.21 -12.78
N ARG A 45 30.29 17.57 -12.83
CA ARG A 45 30.94 17.21 -14.11
C ARG A 45 30.21 16.11 -14.86
N THR A 46 29.76 15.05 -14.17
CA THR A 46 28.97 13.96 -14.77
C THR A 46 27.63 14.44 -15.33
N VAL A 47 26.93 15.33 -14.62
CA VAL A 47 25.67 15.90 -15.12
C VAL A 47 25.90 16.81 -16.34
N SER A 48 27.00 17.59 -16.37
CA SER A 48 27.32 18.46 -17.53
C SER A 48 27.81 17.67 -18.73
N GLU A 49 28.47 16.53 -18.52
CA GLU A 49 28.92 15.64 -19.61
C GLU A 49 27.76 14.88 -20.23
N LEU A 50 26.82 14.37 -19.41
CA LEU A 50 25.59 13.76 -19.89
C LEU A 50 24.71 14.74 -20.69
N SER A 51 24.66 16.01 -20.25
CA SER A 51 23.94 17.07 -20.99
C SER A 51 24.61 17.42 -22.31
N ARG A 52 25.93 17.36 -22.39
CA ARG A 52 26.68 17.60 -23.67
C ARG A 52 26.55 16.42 -24.64
N GLN A 53 26.51 15.17 -24.18
CA GLN A 53 26.27 14.00 -25.01
C GLN A 53 24.83 13.99 -25.57
N ALA A 54 23.85 14.43 -24.79
CA ALA A 54 22.47 14.56 -25.26
C ALA A 54 22.30 15.64 -26.36
N ALA A 55 23.15 16.68 -26.37
CA ALA A 55 23.12 17.75 -27.36
C ALA A 55 23.85 17.41 -28.69
N GLN A 56 24.59 16.31 -28.73
CA GLN A 56 25.35 15.88 -29.92
C GLN A 56 24.76 14.66 -30.63
N ALA A 57 23.60 14.14 -30.18
CA ALA A 57 22.91 13.08 -30.88
C ALA A 57 22.33 13.60 -32.20
N PRO A 58 22.55 12.92 -33.33
CA PRO A 58 21.96 13.33 -34.61
C PRO A 58 20.45 13.27 -34.53
N LEU A 59 19.79 14.38 -34.87
CA LEU A 59 18.33 14.51 -34.98
C LEU A 59 17.81 13.47 -35.99
N GLY A 60 17.19 12.41 -35.52
CA GLY A 60 16.57 11.43 -36.42
C GLY A 60 16.40 9.99 -35.90
N ILE A 61 16.96 9.65 -34.76
CA ILE A 61 16.67 8.33 -34.16
C ILE A 61 15.73 8.57 -32.99
N PRO A 62 14.44 8.14 -33.05
CA PRO A 62 13.62 8.17 -31.89
C PRO A 62 14.28 7.24 -30.85
N LEU A 63 14.60 7.78 -29.66
CA LEU A 63 15.02 7.01 -28.51
C LEU A 63 13.83 6.15 -28.11
N VAL A 64 13.69 5.01 -28.76
CA VAL A 64 12.81 3.94 -28.33
C VAL A 64 13.47 3.38 -27.09
N LEU A 65 13.14 3.98 -25.93
CA LEU A 65 13.24 3.23 -24.68
C LEU A 65 12.52 1.92 -24.95
N PRO A 66 13.09 0.76 -24.60
CA PRO A 66 12.34 -0.47 -24.63
C PRO A 66 11.17 -0.25 -23.67
N GLN A 67 10.04 0.19 -24.21
CA GLN A 67 8.75 -0.01 -23.60
C GLN A 67 8.63 -1.51 -23.61
N THR A 68 9.02 -2.15 -22.52
CA THR A 68 8.49 -3.45 -22.20
C THR A 68 6.99 -3.21 -22.02
N LYS A 69 6.28 -3.11 -23.14
CA LYS A 69 4.87 -3.39 -23.19
C LYS A 69 4.81 -4.81 -22.66
N LEU A 70 4.47 -4.96 -21.39
CA LEU A 70 3.82 -6.17 -20.92
C LEU A 70 2.54 -6.26 -21.74
N THR A 71 2.67 -6.86 -22.91
CA THR A 71 1.53 -7.22 -23.71
C THR A 71 0.81 -8.27 -22.88
N SER A 72 -0.50 -8.20 -22.83
CA SER A 72 -1.41 -9.19 -22.26
C SER A 72 -1.20 -10.63 -22.77
N LYS A 73 -0.14 -10.88 -23.46
CA LYS A 73 0.29 -12.15 -24.05
C LYS A 73 1.39 -12.85 -23.26
N GLU A 74 1.90 -12.26 -22.17
CA GLU A 74 2.87 -12.89 -21.24
C GLU A 74 2.24 -13.35 -19.92
N VAL A 75 0.96 -13.09 -19.73
CA VAL A 75 0.12 -13.83 -18.80
C VAL A 75 -0.39 -15.02 -19.59
N GLY A 76 0.12 -16.23 -19.28
CA GLY A 76 -0.31 -17.45 -19.96
C GLY A 76 -1.83 -17.49 -20.00
N ASP A 77 -2.41 -17.72 -21.19
CA ASP A 77 -3.84 -17.61 -21.49
C ASP A 77 -4.73 -18.66 -20.75
N GLU A 78 -4.15 -19.45 -19.85
CA GLU A 78 -4.90 -20.34 -18.97
C GLU A 78 -4.41 -20.18 -17.52
N PRO A 79 -5.35 -20.04 -16.55
CA PRO A 79 -5.02 -20.08 -15.13
C PRO A 79 -4.24 -21.36 -14.85
N GLN A 80 -3.04 -21.22 -14.29
CA GLN A 80 -2.23 -22.39 -13.93
C GLN A 80 -3.00 -23.16 -12.85
N PRO A 81 -3.36 -24.43 -13.06
CA PRO A 81 -3.97 -25.23 -12.01
C PRO A 81 -3.01 -25.38 -10.83
N GLY A 82 -3.55 -25.65 -9.64
CA GLY A 82 -2.76 -25.95 -8.46
C GLY A 82 -3.03 -25.00 -7.30
N THR A 83 -2.29 -25.24 -6.23
CA THR A 83 -2.37 -24.48 -5.00
C THR A 83 -1.06 -23.76 -4.71
N PHE A 84 -1.11 -22.67 -3.97
CA PHE A 84 0.09 -22.06 -3.41
C PHE A 84 -0.15 -21.59 -1.97
N ILE A 85 0.91 -21.63 -1.19
CA ILE A 85 0.89 -21.25 0.23
C ILE A 85 1.53 -19.87 0.40
N VAL A 86 0.85 -19.01 1.11
CA VAL A 86 1.26 -17.64 1.40
C VAL A 86 1.48 -17.48 2.89
N LYS A 87 2.71 -17.14 3.29
CA LYS A 87 2.99 -16.69 4.65
C LYS A 87 2.69 -15.19 4.75
N VAL A 88 1.93 -14.81 5.76
CA VAL A 88 1.64 -13.42 6.11
C VAL A 88 2.29 -13.12 7.45
N GLU A 89 3.28 -12.25 7.43
CA GLU A 89 3.87 -11.66 8.63
C GLU A 89 3.05 -10.42 8.98
N SER A 90 2.31 -10.46 10.08
CA SER A 90 1.40 -9.39 10.51
C SER A 90 1.83 -8.78 11.85
N SER A 91 1.37 -7.56 12.14
CA SER A 91 1.58 -6.92 13.44
C SER A 91 0.80 -7.60 14.56
N ALA A 92 -0.36 -8.20 14.25
CA ALA A 92 -1.21 -8.94 15.19
C ALA A 92 -0.76 -10.40 15.42
N GLY A 93 0.24 -10.87 14.66
CA GLY A 93 0.74 -12.25 14.65
C GLY A 93 0.67 -12.86 13.25
N ASP A 94 1.54 -13.83 12.99
CA ASP A 94 1.68 -14.44 11.66
C ASP A 94 0.54 -15.43 11.40
N PHE A 95 0.18 -15.57 10.12
CA PHE A 95 -0.78 -16.58 9.67
C PHE A 95 -0.45 -17.06 8.25
N THR A 96 -1.07 -18.17 7.84
CA THR A 96 -0.80 -18.82 6.56
C THR A 96 -2.09 -18.96 5.76
N ILE A 97 -2.05 -18.56 4.50
CA ILE A 97 -3.16 -18.70 3.53
C ILE A 97 -2.81 -19.82 2.55
N GLU A 98 -3.70 -20.77 2.37
CA GLU A 98 -3.69 -21.67 1.23
C GLU A 98 -4.59 -21.11 0.14
N VAL A 99 -4.06 -20.94 -1.06
CA VAL A 99 -4.78 -20.41 -2.23
C VAL A 99 -5.02 -21.51 -3.22
N HIS A 100 -6.25 -21.60 -3.70
CA HIS A 100 -6.73 -22.59 -4.67
C HIS A 100 -7.08 -21.90 -5.99
N ARG A 101 -6.28 -22.11 -7.01
CA ARG A 101 -6.47 -21.47 -8.33
C ARG A 101 -7.77 -21.90 -9.01
N ASP A 102 -8.23 -23.13 -8.78
CA ASP A 102 -9.46 -23.69 -9.32
C ASP A 102 -10.74 -23.10 -8.67
N TRP A 103 -10.63 -22.53 -7.45
CA TRP A 103 -11.80 -21.95 -6.78
C TRP A 103 -12.23 -20.63 -7.43
N ALA A 104 -11.27 -19.77 -7.73
CA ALA A 104 -11.48 -18.46 -8.35
C ALA A 104 -10.22 -18.05 -9.13
N PRO A 105 -10.03 -18.58 -10.35
CA PRO A 105 -8.77 -18.50 -11.09
C PRO A 105 -8.30 -17.07 -11.38
N ILE A 106 -9.21 -16.15 -11.72
CA ILE A 106 -8.87 -14.75 -12.01
C ILE A 106 -8.45 -14.03 -10.72
N GLY A 107 -9.17 -14.24 -9.63
CA GLY A 107 -8.85 -13.70 -8.32
C GLY A 107 -7.53 -14.24 -7.77
N ALA A 108 -7.31 -15.57 -7.83
CA ALA A 108 -6.10 -16.21 -7.36
C ALA A 108 -4.87 -15.72 -8.13
N GLU A 109 -4.95 -15.57 -9.45
CA GLU A 109 -3.86 -15.03 -10.27
C GLU A 109 -3.57 -13.55 -9.95
N ARG A 110 -4.62 -12.73 -9.77
CA ARG A 110 -4.45 -11.33 -9.32
C ARG A 110 -3.74 -11.28 -7.95
N PHE A 111 -4.14 -12.11 -7.01
CA PHE A 111 -3.54 -12.18 -5.69
C PHE A 111 -2.06 -12.60 -5.76
N TYR A 112 -1.75 -13.61 -6.58
CA TYR A 112 -0.38 -14.05 -6.85
C TYR A 112 0.50 -12.90 -7.35
N GLN A 113 0.05 -12.16 -8.37
CA GLN A 113 0.77 -11.02 -8.94
C GLN A 113 1.02 -9.91 -7.91
N LEU A 114 0.02 -9.58 -7.10
CA LEU A 114 0.11 -8.58 -6.04
C LEU A 114 1.15 -8.96 -4.98
N ILE A 115 1.21 -10.25 -4.58
CA ILE A 115 2.22 -10.74 -3.65
C ILE A 115 3.61 -10.67 -4.26
N LYS A 116 3.79 -11.13 -5.49
CA LYS A 116 5.09 -11.08 -6.20
C LYS A 116 5.61 -9.65 -6.35
N ALA A 117 4.72 -8.68 -6.50
CA ALA A 117 5.06 -7.25 -6.54
C ALA A 117 5.33 -6.66 -5.14
N GLY A 118 5.09 -7.41 -4.05
CA GLY A 118 5.18 -6.89 -2.68
C GLY A 118 4.07 -5.89 -2.32
N TYR A 119 2.99 -5.86 -3.10
CA TYR A 119 1.91 -4.88 -2.97
C TYR A 119 1.25 -4.85 -1.60
N TYR A 120 1.06 -6.00 -0.94
CA TYR A 120 0.39 -6.04 0.36
C TYR A 120 1.27 -5.61 1.54
N ASN A 121 2.57 -5.41 1.35
CA ASN A 121 3.45 -4.98 2.43
C ASN A 121 3.01 -3.59 2.93
N GLU A 122 2.97 -3.42 4.25
CA GLU A 122 2.51 -2.20 4.95
C GLU A 122 1.01 -1.86 4.73
N CYS A 123 0.21 -2.71 4.05
CA CYS A 123 -1.24 -2.55 3.98
C CYS A 123 -1.87 -2.73 5.36
N ARG A 124 -2.71 -1.78 5.77
CA ARG A 124 -3.40 -1.81 7.05
C ARG A 124 -4.75 -2.50 6.94
N TYR A 125 -5.15 -3.17 8.04
CA TYR A 125 -6.49 -3.74 8.18
C TYR A 125 -7.46 -2.61 8.50
N PHE A 126 -7.93 -1.90 7.49
CA PHE A 126 -8.65 -0.64 7.65
C PHE A 126 -10.13 -0.80 8.02
N ARG A 127 -10.69 -2.01 7.89
CA ARG A 127 -12.08 -2.32 8.23
C ARG A 127 -12.15 -3.66 8.92
N VAL A 128 -12.53 -3.66 10.20
CA VAL A 128 -12.61 -4.87 11.02
C VAL A 128 -13.96 -4.91 11.70
N VAL A 129 -14.82 -5.84 11.27
CA VAL A 129 -16.19 -6.02 11.82
C VAL A 129 -16.27 -7.36 12.52
N PRO A 130 -16.23 -7.38 13.87
CA PRO A 130 -16.26 -8.62 14.63
C PRO A 130 -17.43 -9.53 14.25
N GLY A 131 -17.15 -10.81 14.09
CA GLY A 131 -18.15 -11.81 13.69
C GLY A 131 -18.52 -11.78 12.20
N PHE A 132 -18.03 -10.79 11.44
CA PHE A 132 -18.23 -10.68 9.99
C PHE A 132 -16.92 -10.90 9.23
N MET A 133 -16.05 -9.90 9.11
CA MET A 133 -14.81 -10.01 8.35
C MET A 133 -13.76 -8.95 8.75
N VAL A 134 -12.53 -9.15 8.31
CA VAL A 134 -11.46 -8.15 8.27
C VAL A 134 -11.08 -7.87 6.81
N GLN A 135 -11.06 -6.60 6.41
CA GLN A 135 -10.78 -6.14 5.05
C GLN A 135 -9.51 -5.28 5.00
N PHE A 136 -8.70 -5.53 3.98
CA PHE A 136 -7.45 -4.82 3.72
C PHE A 136 -7.09 -4.86 2.23
N GLY A 137 -5.90 -4.34 1.84
CA GLY A 137 -5.43 -4.39 0.46
C GLY A 137 -5.60 -3.06 -0.28
N MET A 138 -5.68 -1.96 0.46
CA MET A 138 -5.38 -0.62 -0.06
C MET A 138 -3.93 -0.30 0.29
N HIS A 139 -3.13 0.02 -0.74
CA HIS A 139 -1.70 0.26 -0.54
C HIS A 139 -1.45 1.58 0.21
N GLY A 140 -0.43 1.58 1.09
CA GLY A 140 -0.10 2.74 1.89
C GLY A 140 0.47 3.94 1.11
N ASP A 141 0.94 3.72 -0.12
CA ASP A 141 1.36 4.75 -1.08
C ASP A 141 0.27 4.89 -2.16
N PRO A 142 -0.37 6.08 -2.29
CA PRO A 142 -1.39 6.34 -3.31
C PRO A 142 -0.92 6.14 -4.74
N ALA A 143 0.36 6.36 -5.05
CA ALA A 143 0.87 6.16 -6.40
C ALA A 143 0.87 4.68 -6.78
N VAL A 144 1.32 3.81 -5.88
CA VAL A 144 1.28 2.35 -6.04
C VAL A 144 -0.17 1.85 -6.08
N GLN A 145 -1.03 2.38 -5.19
CA GLN A 145 -2.46 2.07 -5.21
C GLN A 145 -3.07 2.34 -6.60
N ASN A 146 -2.83 3.50 -7.17
CA ASN A 146 -3.37 3.88 -8.48
C ASN A 146 -2.83 3.02 -9.64
N GLU A 147 -1.59 2.57 -9.57
CA GLU A 147 -1.00 1.67 -10.56
C GLU A 147 -1.76 0.33 -10.62
N TRP A 148 -2.13 -0.20 -9.45
CA TRP A 148 -2.80 -1.50 -9.31
C TRP A 148 -4.32 -1.43 -9.26
N ASP A 149 -4.94 -0.25 -9.23
CA ASP A 149 -6.40 -0.04 -9.21
C ASP A 149 -7.01 -0.36 -10.59
N LYS A 150 -6.75 -1.56 -11.08
CA LYS A 150 -7.24 -2.09 -12.35
C LYS A 150 -8.23 -3.20 -12.07
N LYS A 151 -9.43 -3.04 -12.57
CA LYS A 151 -10.51 -4.00 -12.41
C LYS A 151 -10.19 -5.33 -13.07
N ILE A 152 -10.63 -6.41 -12.45
CA ILE A 152 -10.64 -7.76 -13.00
C ILE A 152 -12.07 -8.26 -13.08
N LEU A 153 -12.32 -9.20 -14.00
CA LEU A 153 -13.59 -9.88 -14.17
C LEU A 153 -13.92 -10.73 -12.93
N ASP A 154 -15.20 -10.98 -12.71
CA ASP A 154 -15.63 -11.84 -11.63
C ASP A 154 -15.39 -13.32 -11.95
N ASP A 155 -15.06 -14.10 -10.94
CA ASP A 155 -15.07 -15.56 -10.99
C ASP A 155 -16.44 -16.08 -10.58
N ALA A 156 -16.79 -17.29 -11.04
CA ALA A 156 -17.95 -18.00 -10.53
C ALA A 156 -17.76 -18.35 -9.05
N VAL A 157 -18.82 -18.27 -8.26
CA VAL A 157 -18.79 -18.68 -6.84
C VAL A 157 -18.84 -20.20 -6.78
N THR A 158 -17.71 -20.84 -6.50
CA THR A 158 -17.57 -22.30 -6.38
C THR A 158 -17.47 -22.75 -4.92
N GLN A 159 -17.08 -21.85 -4.04
CA GLN A 159 -16.95 -22.09 -2.59
C GLN A 159 -17.83 -21.12 -1.84
N SER A 160 -18.31 -21.53 -0.65
CA SER A 160 -19.06 -20.64 0.23
C SER A 160 -18.13 -19.76 1.08
N ASN A 161 -18.61 -18.56 1.44
CA ASN A 161 -17.89 -17.63 2.30
C ASN A 161 -17.97 -18.08 3.76
N GLU A 162 -17.29 -19.17 4.11
CA GLU A 162 -17.20 -19.71 5.47
C GLU A 162 -16.11 -19.00 6.27
N ARG A 163 -16.12 -19.24 7.61
CA ARG A 163 -15.03 -18.76 8.48
C ARG A 163 -13.67 -19.21 7.95
N SER A 164 -12.68 -18.32 8.04
CA SER A 164 -11.31 -18.45 7.52
C SER A 164 -11.12 -18.31 6.01
N TYR A 165 -12.19 -18.29 5.23
CA TYR A 165 -12.07 -18.13 3.78
C TYR A 165 -11.70 -16.70 3.40
N VAL A 166 -10.92 -16.58 2.31
CA VAL A 166 -10.36 -15.32 1.80
C VAL A 166 -11.00 -15.00 0.45
N THR A 167 -11.51 -13.77 0.32
CA THR A 167 -12.33 -13.36 -0.82
C THR A 167 -11.95 -11.94 -1.25
N PHE A 168 -12.01 -11.63 -2.56
CA PHE A 168 -11.89 -10.24 -3.02
C PHE A 168 -13.13 -9.42 -2.68
N ALA A 169 -12.91 -8.19 -2.20
CA ALA A 169 -13.96 -7.20 -2.07
C ALA A 169 -14.36 -6.66 -3.46
N THR A 170 -15.65 -6.36 -3.63
CA THR A 170 -16.21 -5.79 -4.86
C THR A 170 -17.22 -4.70 -4.52
N SER A 171 -17.40 -3.72 -5.41
CA SER A 171 -18.42 -2.69 -5.38
C SER A 171 -19.53 -2.92 -6.42
N GLY A 172 -19.60 -4.10 -6.98
CA GLY A 172 -20.53 -4.53 -8.02
C GLY A 172 -19.86 -5.42 -9.05
N PRO A 173 -20.54 -5.86 -10.10
CA PRO A 173 -20.00 -6.76 -11.09
C PRO A 173 -18.68 -6.25 -11.71
N ASP A 174 -17.72 -7.12 -11.90
CA ASP A 174 -16.44 -6.86 -12.55
C ASP A 174 -15.70 -5.63 -11.98
N SER A 175 -15.75 -5.43 -10.65
CA SER A 175 -15.15 -4.27 -10.00
C SER A 175 -14.06 -4.60 -8.98
N ARG A 176 -13.69 -5.88 -8.84
CA ARG A 176 -12.58 -6.34 -8.00
C ARG A 176 -11.27 -5.71 -8.48
N THR A 177 -10.41 -5.26 -7.54
CA THR A 177 -9.09 -4.70 -7.87
C THR A 177 -7.98 -5.32 -7.02
N THR A 178 -7.82 -4.86 -5.78
CA THR A 178 -6.72 -5.24 -4.88
C THR A 178 -7.17 -5.60 -3.48
N GLN A 179 -8.36 -5.14 -3.09
CA GLN A 179 -8.86 -5.33 -1.73
C GLN A 179 -9.40 -6.74 -1.52
N ILE A 180 -9.03 -7.34 -0.40
CA ILE A 180 -9.48 -8.66 0.02
C ILE A 180 -10.01 -8.62 1.46
N PHE A 181 -10.78 -9.63 1.82
CA PHE A 181 -11.21 -9.82 3.20
C PHE A 181 -11.11 -11.27 3.63
N ILE A 182 -10.96 -11.47 4.94
CA ILE A 182 -10.97 -12.79 5.59
C ILE A 182 -12.23 -12.87 6.42
N ASN A 183 -12.99 -13.95 6.28
CA ASN A 183 -14.24 -14.16 6.97
C ASN A 183 -14.00 -14.59 8.44
N PHE A 184 -14.55 -13.85 9.40
CA PHE A 184 -14.58 -14.24 10.82
C PHE A 184 -15.69 -15.24 11.16
N GLY A 185 -16.71 -15.32 10.33
CA GLY A 185 -17.87 -16.20 10.50
C GLY A 185 -18.35 -16.78 9.18
N ASN A 186 -19.43 -17.54 9.22
CA ASN A 186 -20.05 -18.10 8.03
C ASN A 186 -20.96 -17.03 7.38
N ASN A 187 -20.47 -16.42 6.33
CA ASN A 187 -21.09 -15.31 5.61
C ASN A 187 -21.75 -15.79 4.30
N VAL A 188 -22.48 -16.90 4.34
CA VAL A 188 -23.11 -17.59 3.20
C VAL A 188 -23.96 -16.66 2.32
N SER A 189 -24.52 -15.59 2.89
CA SER A 189 -25.28 -14.58 2.14
C SER A 189 -24.46 -13.83 1.07
N LEU A 190 -23.13 -13.84 1.19
CA LEU A 190 -22.23 -13.24 0.22
C LEU A 190 -22.13 -14.06 -1.08
N ASP A 191 -22.38 -15.37 -1.02
CA ASP A 191 -22.28 -16.26 -2.17
C ASP A 191 -23.25 -15.82 -3.29
N GLY A 192 -24.50 -15.52 -2.91
CA GLY A 192 -25.53 -15.01 -3.83
C GLY A 192 -25.25 -13.60 -4.38
N GLN A 193 -24.27 -12.90 -3.82
CA GLN A 193 -23.85 -11.57 -4.24
C GLN A 193 -22.61 -11.59 -5.14
N GLY A 194 -22.08 -12.78 -5.47
CA GLY A 194 -20.95 -12.95 -6.37
C GLY A 194 -19.57 -12.84 -5.71
N PHE A 195 -19.49 -12.94 -4.37
CA PHE A 195 -18.22 -13.00 -3.67
C PHE A 195 -17.62 -14.40 -3.75
N SER A 196 -16.58 -14.58 -4.56
CA SER A 196 -15.93 -15.87 -4.84
C SER A 196 -14.68 -16.06 -4.00
N PRO A 197 -14.67 -16.94 -2.98
CA PRO A 197 -13.47 -17.29 -2.23
C PRO A 197 -12.40 -17.90 -3.15
N PHE A 198 -11.14 -17.53 -2.90
CA PHE A 198 -9.99 -18.05 -3.64
C PHE A 198 -8.97 -18.78 -2.76
N GLY A 199 -9.17 -18.76 -1.45
CA GLY A 199 -8.27 -19.40 -0.50
C GLY A 199 -8.84 -19.43 0.90
N GLN A 200 -8.08 -20.02 1.84
CA GLN A 200 -8.45 -20.15 3.23
C GLN A 200 -7.24 -19.99 4.15
N ILE A 201 -7.47 -19.56 5.40
CA ILE A 201 -6.44 -19.58 6.45
C ILE A 201 -6.30 -21.02 6.95
N ILE A 202 -5.10 -21.57 6.86
CA ILE A 202 -4.78 -22.93 7.32
C ILE A 202 -4.04 -22.94 8.65
N GLU A 203 -3.38 -21.83 9.02
CA GLU A 203 -2.67 -21.67 10.29
C GLU A 203 -2.80 -20.22 10.78
N GLY A 204 -2.89 -20.01 12.09
CA GLY A 204 -2.87 -18.69 12.71
C GLY A 204 -4.18 -17.90 12.63
N MET A 205 -5.33 -18.57 12.50
CA MET A 205 -6.64 -17.90 12.50
C MET A 205 -6.90 -17.14 13.80
N GLU A 206 -6.33 -17.58 14.92
CA GLU A 206 -6.37 -16.87 16.22
C GLU A 206 -5.64 -15.51 16.15
N ASN A 207 -4.59 -15.37 15.34
CA ASN A 207 -3.91 -14.10 15.11
C ASN A 207 -4.75 -13.16 14.24
N VAL A 208 -5.50 -13.73 13.29
CA VAL A 208 -6.47 -12.96 12.48
C VAL A 208 -7.62 -12.45 13.35
N ASP A 209 -8.12 -13.27 14.30
CA ASP A 209 -9.14 -12.86 15.27
C ASP A 209 -8.64 -11.77 16.25
N ALA A 210 -7.33 -11.70 16.48
CA ALA A 210 -6.71 -10.72 17.38
C ALA A 210 -6.46 -9.36 16.74
N ILE A 211 -6.69 -9.21 15.43
CA ILE A 211 -6.52 -7.93 14.72
C ILE A 211 -7.39 -6.85 15.36
N GLU A 212 -6.80 -5.66 15.61
CA GLU A 212 -7.45 -4.54 16.28
C GLU A 212 -8.75 -4.11 15.58
N SER A 213 -9.86 -4.22 16.29
CA SER A 213 -11.19 -3.96 15.76
C SER A 213 -11.85 -2.67 16.27
N LYS A 214 -11.19 -1.92 17.19
CA LYS A 214 -11.81 -0.76 17.85
C LYS A 214 -12.25 0.35 16.90
N TYR A 215 -11.67 0.43 15.72
CA TYR A 215 -12.01 1.43 14.72
C TYR A 215 -13.16 0.99 13.79
N GLY A 216 -13.49 -0.30 13.76
CA GLY A 216 -14.61 -0.85 12.98
C GLY A 216 -14.54 -0.48 11.51
N GLU A 217 -15.51 0.33 11.06
CA GLU A 217 -15.64 0.84 9.70
C GLU A 217 -15.34 2.35 9.59
N SER A 218 -14.71 2.94 10.61
CA SER A 218 -14.45 4.39 10.67
C SER A 218 -13.40 4.91 9.67
N PRO A 219 -12.35 4.14 9.27
CA PRO A 219 -11.44 4.59 8.23
C PRO A 219 -12.15 4.78 6.89
N ASP A 220 -12.07 6.01 6.34
CA ASP A 220 -12.68 6.36 5.06
C ASP A 220 -11.81 5.89 3.89
N GLN A 221 -12.35 5.10 2.98
CA GLN A 221 -11.61 4.52 1.87
C GLN A 221 -11.19 5.56 0.81
N GLY A 222 -11.94 6.65 0.68
CA GLY A 222 -11.55 7.78 -0.18
C GLY A 222 -10.30 8.46 0.32
N GLU A 223 -10.26 8.78 1.63
CA GLU A 223 -9.09 9.35 2.28
C GLU A 223 -7.88 8.40 2.24
N ILE A 224 -8.11 7.08 2.37
CA ILE A 224 -7.03 6.08 2.21
C ILE A 224 -6.49 6.12 0.78
N LYS A 225 -7.35 6.20 -0.23
CA LYS A 225 -6.95 6.28 -1.63
C LYS A 225 -6.14 7.53 -1.93
N ASP A 226 -6.47 8.66 -1.32
CA ASP A 226 -5.87 9.96 -1.57
C ASP A 226 -4.58 10.19 -0.76
N ALA A 227 -4.51 9.72 0.49
CA ALA A 227 -3.42 10.00 1.42
C ALA A 227 -2.72 8.74 2.00
N GLY A 228 -3.23 7.55 1.73
CA GLY A 228 -2.61 6.28 2.10
C GLY A 228 -2.34 6.13 3.60
N ASN A 229 -1.20 5.55 3.93
CA ASN A 229 -0.79 5.34 5.31
C ASN A 229 -0.57 6.63 6.10
N GLN A 230 -0.36 7.77 5.46
CA GLN A 230 -0.27 9.05 6.16
C GLN A 230 -1.59 9.38 6.89
N TYR A 231 -2.72 9.20 6.21
CA TYR A 231 -4.05 9.37 6.81
C TYR A 231 -4.28 8.36 7.94
N LEU A 232 -4.02 7.06 7.67
CA LEU A 232 -4.27 6.00 8.63
C LEU A 232 -3.41 6.13 9.89
N GLN A 233 -2.14 6.46 9.77
CA GLN A 233 -1.24 6.66 10.92
C GLN A 233 -1.64 7.85 11.78
N GLN A 234 -2.14 8.92 11.17
CA GLN A 234 -2.58 10.12 11.90
C GLN A 234 -3.89 9.91 12.66
N LYS A 235 -4.87 9.24 12.04
CA LYS A 235 -6.23 9.13 12.55
C LYS A 235 -6.51 7.81 13.28
N PHE A 236 -5.81 6.75 12.90
CA PHE A 236 -6.03 5.38 13.35
C PHE A 236 -4.69 4.68 13.67
N PRO A 237 -3.89 5.22 14.60
CA PRO A 237 -2.49 4.80 14.81
C PRO A 237 -2.32 3.35 15.26
N ASP A 238 -3.34 2.77 15.89
CA ASP A 238 -3.28 1.41 16.43
C ASP A 238 -3.82 0.34 15.45
N LEU A 239 -4.10 0.71 14.19
CA LEU A 239 -4.46 -0.29 13.18
C LEU A 239 -3.31 -1.27 12.96
N ASP A 240 -3.62 -2.55 13.06
CA ASP A 240 -2.72 -3.61 12.64
C ASP A 240 -2.48 -3.58 11.12
N PHE A 241 -1.37 -4.19 10.71
CA PHE A 241 -0.94 -4.16 9.32
C PHE A 241 -0.15 -5.40 8.91
N VAL A 242 -0.11 -5.64 7.61
CA VAL A 242 0.73 -6.67 6.99
C VAL A 242 2.16 -6.16 6.94
N LYS A 243 3.08 -6.77 7.65
CA LYS A 243 4.52 -6.46 7.56
C LYS A 243 5.08 -6.95 6.24
N LYS A 244 4.71 -8.19 5.87
CA LYS A 244 5.16 -8.83 4.62
C LYS A 244 4.23 -9.97 4.23
N MET A 245 3.99 -10.12 2.92
CA MET A 245 3.45 -11.35 2.33
C MET A 245 4.46 -12.00 1.42
N SER A 246 4.54 -13.34 1.47
CA SER A 246 5.44 -14.10 0.62
C SER A 246 4.86 -15.47 0.26
N ILE A 247 5.03 -15.89 -1.00
CA ILE A 247 4.72 -17.24 -1.45
C ILE A 247 5.84 -18.16 -0.95
N VAL A 248 5.49 -19.18 -0.18
CA VAL A 248 6.45 -20.11 0.44
C VAL A 248 6.44 -21.50 -0.18
N SER A 249 5.37 -21.85 -0.88
CA SER A 249 5.24 -23.11 -1.59
C SER A 249 4.25 -22.98 -2.75
N GLU A 250 4.52 -23.68 -3.84
CA GLU A 250 3.63 -23.80 -5.00
C GLU A 250 3.57 -25.29 -5.38
N THR A 251 2.37 -25.81 -5.56
CA THR A 251 2.14 -27.18 -6.02
C THR A 251 1.40 -27.11 -7.34
N PRO A 252 2.05 -27.41 -8.48
CA PRO A 252 1.34 -27.64 -9.72
C PRO A 252 0.50 -28.90 -9.59
N GLU A 253 -0.66 -28.97 -10.23
CA GLU A 253 -1.41 -30.22 -10.40
C GLU A 253 -0.74 -31.15 -11.39
#